data_ba750d9ab4cc68bb864ccb759ffefa76
#
_entry.id   ba750d9ab4cc68bb864ccb759ffefa76
#
_cell.length_a   1.000
_cell.length_b   1.000
_cell.length_c   1.000
_cell.angle_alpha   90.00
_cell.angle_beta   90.00
_cell.angle_gamma   90.00
#
_symmetry.space_group_name_H-M   'P 1'
#
loop_
_entity.id
_entity.type
_entity.pdbx_description
1 polymer ?
#
loop_
_entity_poly.entity_id
_entity_poly.type
_entity_poly.pdbx_seq_one_letter_code
_entity_poly.pdbx_strand_id
1 'polypeptide(L)'
;MQSSHDNYLETEVMTASPQKLQFMLLDAAVRSLQRGKHLWSAGQDDVACEALIRAQEIVTQILTGLNREVDANLTSKVASIYLFVFRTINDAMLQRSEEKIDECIGVLEVERETWRLLCEQIDAGQPTDNGAARATLSAQAAPPAAPTMPPVDLPGESLSGDGLSSGFSIEA
;
A
#
# COMPACT_ATOMS: atom_id res chain seq x y z
N MET A 1 21.78 -11.22 -17.92
CA MET A 1 21.67 -11.88 -16.60
C MET A 1 20.65 -11.21 -15.66
N GLN A 2 20.18 -10.00 -15.90
CA GLN A 2 19.12 -9.34 -15.12
C GLN A 2 17.74 -10.01 -15.25
N SER A 3 17.41 -10.49 -16.45
CA SER A 3 16.08 -11.06 -16.75
C SER A 3 15.67 -12.30 -15.91
N SER A 4 16.61 -13.15 -15.49
CA SER A 4 16.29 -14.33 -14.68
C SER A 4 16.05 -14.00 -13.21
N HIS A 5 16.75 -12.99 -12.69
CA HIS A 5 16.56 -12.50 -11.33
C HIS A 5 15.23 -11.73 -11.20
N ASP A 6 14.90 -10.94 -12.23
CA ASP A 6 13.64 -10.17 -12.26
C ASP A 6 12.43 -11.12 -12.33
N ASN A 7 12.50 -12.17 -13.16
CA ASN A 7 11.44 -13.19 -13.24
C ASN A 7 11.28 -13.98 -11.90
N TYR A 8 12.37 -14.25 -11.21
CA TYR A 8 12.31 -14.92 -9.91
C TYR A 8 11.62 -14.05 -8.85
N LEU A 9 12.00 -12.76 -8.78
CA LEU A 9 11.38 -11.80 -7.86
C LEU A 9 9.89 -11.60 -8.19
N GLU A 10 9.54 -11.50 -9.46
CA GLU A 10 8.15 -11.39 -9.90
C GLU A 10 7.33 -12.60 -9.45
N THR A 11 7.86 -13.81 -9.64
CA THR A 11 7.20 -15.04 -9.18
C THR A 11 7.07 -15.07 -7.66
N GLU A 12 8.12 -14.69 -6.92
CA GLU A 12 8.09 -14.61 -5.45
C GLU A 12 7.02 -13.61 -4.97
N VAL A 13 6.93 -12.43 -5.58
CA VAL A 13 5.91 -11.43 -5.24
C VAL A 13 4.50 -11.94 -5.54
N MET A 14 4.28 -12.57 -6.69
CA MET A 14 2.96 -13.08 -7.10
C MET A 14 2.45 -14.23 -6.22
N THR A 15 3.35 -14.97 -5.59
CA THR A 15 3.00 -16.12 -4.73
C THR A 15 3.12 -15.83 -3.23
N ALA A 16 3.66 -14.66 -2.86
CA ALA A 16 3.89 -14.31 -1.47
C ALA A 16 2.59 -14.06 -0.70
N SER A 17 2.57 -14.48 0.57
CA SER A 17 1.50 -14.07 1.48
C SER A 17 1.54 -12.55 1.74
N PRO A 18 0.43 -11.93 2.16
CA PRO A 18 0.42 -10.51 2.53
C PRO A 18 1.50 -10.13 3.56
N GLN A 19 1.77 -11.01 4.52
CA GLN A 19 2.80 -10.82 5.54
C GLN A 19 4.20 -10.83 4.93
N LYS A 20 4.45 -11.76 4.01
CA LYS A 20 5.71 -11.85 3.28
C LYS A 20 5.92 -10.63 2.38
N LEU A 21 4.87 -10.14 1.70
CA LEU A 21 4.93 -8.92 0.91
C LEU A 21 5.30 -7.70 1.77
N GLN A 22 4.70 -7.58 2.95
CA GLN A 22 5.02 -6.49 3.88
C GLN A 22 6.49 -6.56 4.32
N PHE A 23 6.99 -7.75 4.68
CA PHE A 23 8.41 -7.95 4.99
C PHE A 23 9.30 -7.53 3.81
N MET A 24 8.97 -7.93 2.57
CA MET A 24 9.74 -7.58 1.37
C MET A 24 9.76 -6.08 1.10
N LEU A 25 8.64 -5.37 1.32
CA LEU A 25 8.57 -3.91 1.19
C LEU A 25 9.46 -3.22 2.22
N LEU A 26 9.42 -3.63 3.48
CA LEU A 26 10.27 -3.08 4.53
C LEU A 26 11.75 -3.32 4.26
N ASP A 27 12.11 -4.53 3.81
CA ASP A 27 13.49 -4.87 3.46
C ASP A 27 13.98 -4.02 2.26
N ALA A 28 13.13 -3.80 1.26
CA ALA A 28 13.44 -2.93 0.13
C ALA A 28 13.61 -1.47 0.54
N ALA A 29 12.79 -0.96 1.47
CA ALA A 29 12.90 0.40 2.00
C ALA A 29 14.22 0.60 2.76
N VAL A 30 14.57 -0.33 3.67
CA VAL A 30 15.82 -0.29 4.43
C VAL A 30 17.03 -0.31 3.49
N ARG A 31 17.05 -1.21 2.49
CA ARG A 31 18.13 -1.28 1.50
C ARG A 31 18.24 0.02 0.68
N SER A 32 17.14 0.65 0.33
CA SER A 32 17.13 1.92 -0.42
C SER A 32 17.72 3.05 0.43
N LEU A 33 17.39 3.13 1.74
CA LEU A 33 17.97 4.10 2.66
C LEU A 33 19.48 3.89 2.85
N GLN A 34 19.90 2.66 3.07
CA GLN A 34 21.32 2.30 3.22
C GLN A 34 22.12 2.65 1.96
N ARG A 35 21.54 2.37 0.78
CA ARG A 35 22.15 2.74 -0.50
C ARG A 35 22.25 4.26 -0.64
N GLY A 36 21.20 5.01 -0.32
CA GLY A 36 21.20 6.46 -0.37
C GLY A 36 22.30 7.07 0.52
N LYS A 37 22.42 6.60 1.76
CA LYS A 37 23.46 7.00 2.69
C LYS A 37 24.87 6.71 2.15
N HIS A 38 25.10 5.49 1.63
CA HIS A 38 26.39 5.12 1.06
C HIS A 38 26.77 5.99 -0.15
N LEU A 39 25.80 6.29 -1.03
CA LEU A 39 26.03 7.15 -2.18
C LEU A 39 26.34 8.60 -1.78
N TRP A 40 25.72 9.12 -0.71
CA TRP A 40 26.06 10.43 -0.16
C TRP A 40 27.52 10.46 0.36
N SER A 41 27.93 9.45 1.12
CA SER A 41 29.30 9.34 1.58
C SER A 41 30.32 9.26 0.42
N ALA A 42 29.88 8.74 -0.74
CA ALA A 42 30.69 8.70 -1.97
C ALA A 42 30.61 9.98 -2.81
N GLY A 43 29.87 11.00 -2.38
CA GLY A 43 29.69 12.26 -3.12
C GLY A 43 28.78 12.17 -4.34
N GLN A 44 27.97 11.12 -4.46
CA GLN A 44 27.05 10.89 -5.57
C GLN A 44 25.64 11.36 -5.20
N ASP A 45 25.46 12.66 -5.04
CA ASP A 45 24.27 13.26 -4.46
C ASP A 45 22.99 12.99 -5.25
N ASP A 46 23.03 13.09 -6.58
CA ASP A 46 21.86 12.88 -7.43
C ASP A 46 21.33 11.44 -7.31
N VAL A 47 22.24 10.46 -7.41
CA VAL A 47 21.90 9.04 -7.31
C VAL A 47 21.49 8.67 -5.88
N ALA A 48 22.05 9.33 -4.88
CA ALA A 48 21.62 9.19 -3.49
C ALA A 48 20.18 9.65 -3.29
N CYS A 49 19.82 10.83 -3.84
CA CYS A 49 18.46 11.33 -3.80
C CYS A 49 17.46 10.38 -4.47
N GLU A 50 17.79 9.79 -5.63
CA GLU A 50 16.96 8.79 -6.28
C GLU A 50 16.70 7.57 -5.38
N ALA A 51 17.74 7.08 -4.68
CA ALA A 51 17.59 5.97 -3.74
C ALA A 51 16.69 6.33 -2.55
N LEU A 52 16.79 7.55 -2.02
CA LEU A 52 15.96 8.04 -0.92
C LEU A 52 14.51 8.26 -1.35
N ILE A 53 14.27 8.79 -2.55
CA ILE A 53 12.92 8.91 -3.14
C ILE A 53 12.30 7.52 -3.28
N ARG A 54 13.07 6.53 -3.73
CA ARG A 54 12.59 5.16 -3.80
C ARG A 54 12.14 4.61 -2.45
N ALA A 55 12.89 4.89 -1.38
CA ALA A 55 12.47 4.53 -0.03
C ALA A 55 11.16 5.20 0.38
N GLN A 56 10.97 6.50 0.06
CA GLN A 56 9.73 7.21 0.31
C GLN A 56 8.52 6.63 -0.44
N GLU A 57 8.71 6.24 -1.71
CA GLU A 57 7.66 5.60 -2.50
C GLU A 57 7.19 4.30 -1.83
N ILE A 58 8.12 3.47 -1.34
CA ILE A 58 7.81 2.23 -0.64
C ILE A 58 7.06 2.53 0.67
N VAL A 59 7.53 3.48 1.47
CA VAL A 59 6.86 3.90 2.72
C VAL A 59 5.44 4.41 2.43
N THR A 60 5.26 5.16 1.35
CA THR A 60 3.95 5.65 0.91
C THR A 60 3.03 4.49 0.51
N GLN A 61 3.56 3.49 -0.20
CA GLN A 61 2.81 2.29 -0.57
C GLN A 61 2.33 1.52 0.67
N ILE A 62 3.19 1.34 1.67
CA ILE A 62 2.82 0.71 2.94
C ILE A 62 1.72 1.52 3.63
N LEU A 63 1.89 2.84 3.74
CA LEU A 63 0.94 3.74 4.40
C LEU A 63 -0.44 3.73 3.74
N THR A 64 -0.50 3.72 2.41
CA THR A 64 -1.75 3.68 1.65
C THR A 64 -2.43 2.32 1.68
N GLY A 65 -1.67 1.24 1.90
CA GLY A 65 -2.17 -0.12 2.06
C GLY A 65 -2.75 -0.45 3.45
N LEU A 66 -2.66 0.47 4.42
CA LEU A 66 -3.17 0.24 5.77
C LEU A 66 -4.70 0.19 5.78
N ASN A 67 -5.27 -0.92 6.26
CA ASN A 67 -6.71 -1.07 6.40
C ASN A 67 -7.20 -0.48 7.74
N ARG A 68 -8.03 0.56 7.67
CA ARG A 68 -8.60 1.25 8.84
C ARG A 68 -9.85 0.58 9.41
N GLU A 69 -10.43 -0.37 8.70
CA GLU A 69 -11.69 -1.01 9.10
C GLU A 69 -11.49 -2.07 10.18
N VAL A 70 -10.27 -2.64 10.28
CA VAL A 70 -9.97 -3.71 11.26
C VAL A 70 -9.83 -3.16 12.67
N ASP A 71 -8.99 -2.14 12.85
CA ASP A 71 -8.78 -1.42 14.13
C ASP A 71 -8.26 -0.02 13.82
N ALA A 72 -9.15 0.97 13.90
CA ALA A 72 -8.84 2.36 13.58
C ALA A 72 -7.77 2.96 14.52
N ASN A 73 -7.73 2.56 15.80
CA ASN A 73 -6.76 3.07 16.78
C ASN A 73 -5.36 2.52 16.48
N LEU A 74 -5.25 1.19 16.30
CA LEU A 74 -3.99 0.55 15.95
C LEU A 74 -3.46 1.06 14.60
N THR A 75 -4.33 1.10 13.59
CA THR A 75 -3.98 1.60 12.26
C THR A 75 -3.50 3.05 12.30
N SER A 76 -4.11 3.91 13.13
CA SER A 76 -3.67 5.30 13.30
C SER A 76 -2.27 5.39 13.91
N LYS A 77 -1.96 4.55 14.90
CA LYS A 77 -0.62 4.49 15.51
C LYS A 77 0.44 4.03 14.52
N VAL A 78 0.15 2.95 13.78
CA VAL A 78 1.05 2.43 12.74
C VAL A 78 1.25 3.48 11.62
N ALA A 79 0.17 4.14 11.17
CA ALA A 79 0.26 5.22 10.20
C ALA A 79 1.15 6.38 10.68
N SER A 80 1.12 6.70 11.98
CA SER A 80 1.97 7.75 12.56
C SER A 80 3.47 7.41 12.45
N ILE A 81 3.83 6.14 12.60
CA ILE A 81 5.23 5.67 12.45
C ILE A 81 5.68 5.88 11.01
N TYR A 82 4.91 5.43 10.01
CA TYR A 82 5.29 5.60 8.61
C TYR A 82 5.26 7.06 8.15
N LEU A 83 4.36 7.88 8.67
CA LEU A 83 4.37 9.33 8.43
C LEU A 83 5.61 10.00 9.03
N PHE A 84 6.04 9.57 10.21
CA PHE A 84 7.29 10.04 10.80
C PHE A 84 8.48 9.68 9.89
N VAL A 85 8.61 8.42 9.48
CA VAL A 85 9.68 7.99 8.58
C VAL A 85 9.66 8.79 7.27
N PHE A 86 8.50 8.96 6.64
CA PHE A 86 8.35 9.74 5.41
C PHE A 86 8.86 11.18 5.56
N ARG A 87 8.47 11.87 6.64
CA ARG A 87 8.89 13.24 6.93
C ARG A 87 10.38 13.32 7.22
N THR A 88 10.90 12.37 8.01
CA THR A 88 12.32 12.33 8.37
C THR A 88 13.21 12.09 7.15
N ILE A 89 12.79 11.28 6.17
CA ILE A 89 13.51 11.13 4.89
C ILE A 89 13.53 12.45 4.12
N ASN A 90 12.40 13.19 4.06
CA ASN A 90 12.37 14.52 3.44
C ASN A 90 13.34 15.49 4.11
N ASP A 91 13.30 15.55 5.45
CA ASP A 91 14.18 16.40 6.23
C ASP A 91 15.65 16.02 6.03
N ALA A 92 15.94 14.72 5.94
CA ALA A 92 17.28 14.22 5.66
C ALA A 92 17.79 14.69 4.30
N MET A 93 16.96 14.65 3.26
CA MET A 93 17.32 15.13 1.92
C MET A 93 17.55 16.64 1.91
N LEU A 94 16.70 17.42 2.59
CA LEU A 94 16.83 18.87 2.65
C LEU A 94 18.07 19.34 3.43
N GLN A 95 18.39 18.64 4.52
CA GLN A 95 19.49 19.00 5.43
C GLN A 95 20.79 18.23 5.13
N ARG A 96 20.74 17.26 4.21
CA ARG A 96 21.83 16.31 3.93
C ARG A 96 22.35 15.64 5.20
N SER A 97 21.41 15.16 6.04
CA SER A 97 21.72 14.55 7.34
C SER A 97 21.68 13.03 7.26
N GLU A 98 22.85 12.41 7.36
CA GLU A 98 22.97 10.95 7.47
C GLU A 98 22.38 10.42 8.77
N GLU A 99 22.44 11.18 9.86
CA GLU A 99 21.85 10.83 11.16
C GLU A 99 20.34 10.58 11.06
N LYS A 100 19.63 11.43 10.30
CA LYS A 100 18.20 11.27 10.04
C LYS A 100 17.89 10.01 9.22
N ILE A 101 18.79 9.63 8.31
CA ILE A 101 18.66 8.37 7.58
C ILE A 101 18.85 7.19 8.52
N ASP A 102 19.83 7.24 9.43
CA ASP A 102 20.03 6.19 10.44
C ASP A 102 18.83 6.05 11.37
N GLU A 103 18.18 7.15 11.77
CA GLU A 103 16.95 7.13 12.54
C GLU A 103 15.83 6.41 11.79
N CYS A 104 15.64 6.71 10.50
CA CYS A 104 14.66 6.01 9.65
C CYS A 104 14.97 4.52 9.52
N ILE A 105 16.23 4.17 9.30
CA ILE A 105 16.68 2.77 9.20
C ILE A 105 16.36 2.05 10.50
N GLY A 106 16.70 2.63 11.67
CA GLY A 106 16.43 2.02 12.97
C GLY A 106 14.95 1.70 13.19
N VAL A 107 14.06 2.64 12.84
CA VAL A 107 12.61 2.43 12.96
C VAL A 107 12.12 1.31 12.02
N LEU A 108 12.53 1.33 10.75
CA LEU A 108 12.11 0.33 9.77
C LEU A 108 12.71 -1.05 10.03
N GLU A 109 13.89 -1.14 10.65
CA GLU A 109 14.50 -2.43 11.04
C GLU A 109 13.71 -3.13 12.15
N VAL A 110 13.19 -2.38 13.12
CA VAL A 110 12.30 -2.94 14.15
C VAL A 110 11.02 -3.50 13.52
N GLU A 111 10.41 -2.76 12.61
CA GLU A 111 9.23 -3.21 11.88
C GLU A 111 9.55 -4.45 11.02
N ARG A 112 10.64 -4.41 10.26
CA ARG A 112 11.09 -5.52 9.42
C ARG A 112 11.31 -6.80 10.22
N GLU A 113 11.94 -6.70 11.37
CA GLU A 113 12.18 -7.84 12.25
C GLU A 113 10.87 -8.42 12.79
N THR A 114 9.92 -7.57 13.16
CA THR A 114 8.57 -7.99 13.60
C THR A 114 7.88 -8.82 12.51
N TRP A 115 7.91 -8.35 11.25
CA TRP A 115 7.29 -9.06 10.14
C TRP A 115 8.05 -10.33 9.75
N ARG A 116 9.37 -10.35 9.91
CA ARG A 116 10.20 -11.55 9.72
C ARG A 116 9.78 -12.67 10.68
N LEU A 117 9.69 -12.34 11.97
CA LEU A 117 9.26 -13.28 13.01
C LEU A 117 7.83 -13.78 12.78
N LEU A 118 6.93 -12.90 12.33
CA LEU A 118 5.56 -13.28 11.99
C LEU A 118 5.52 -14.28 10.81
N CYS A 119 6.33 -14.07 9.77
CA CYS A 119 6.43 -15.01 8.66
C CYS A 119 6.93 -16.38 9.13
N GLU A 120 7.95 -16.42 9.97
CA GLU A 120 8.48 -17.67 10.53
C GLU A 120 7.45 -18.45 11.37
N GLN A 121 6.64 -17.75 12.16
CA GLN A 121 5.57 -18.35 12.95
C GLN A 121 4.48 -18.97 12.06
N ILE A 122 4.13 -18.28 10.97
CA ILE A 122 3.15 -18.78 10.00
C ILE A 122 3.69 -20.03 9.28
N ASP A 123 4.95 -19.99 8.84
CA ASP A 123 5.60 -21.11 8.14
C ASP A 123 5.78 -22.33 9.06
N ALA A 124 5.98 -22.11 10.35
CA ALA A 124 6.05 -23.16 11.37
C ALA A 124 4.67 -23.77 11.73
N GLY A 125 3.58 -23.29 11.14
CA GLY A 125 2.23 -23.78 11.40
C GLY A 125 1.71 -23.47 12.80
N GLN A 126 2.35 -22.54 13.52
CA GLN A 126 1.85 -22.08 14.82
C GLN A 126 0.62 -21.22 14.63
N PRO A 127 -0.49 -21.44 15.36
CA PRO A 127 -1.65 -20.60 15.30
C PRO A 127 -1.24 -19.22 15.80
N THR A 128 -1.12 -18.26 14.89
CA THR A 128 -1.06 -16.84 15.28
C THR A 128 -2.42 -16.48 15.85
N ASP A 129 -2.45 -15.83 17.00
CA ASP A 129 -3.68 -15.40 17.71
C ASP A 129 -4.55 -14.42 16.87
N ASN A 130 -4.18 -14.21 15.61
CA ASN A 130 -4.87 -13.42 14.58
C ASN A 130 -5.88 -14.22 13.74
N GLY A 131 -6.35 -15.38 14.21
CA GLY A 131 -7.38 -16.17 13.53
C GLY A 131 -8.67 -15.39 13.19
N ALA A 132 -8.99 -14.38 13.99
CA ALA A 132 -10.13 -13.49 13.75
C ALA A 132 -9.92 -12.56 12.54
N ALA A 133 -8.70 -12.03 12.33
CA ALA A 133 -8.39 -11.14 11.20
C ALA A 133 -8.33 -11.90 9.87
N ARG A 134 -7.94 -13.16 9.88
CA ARG A 134 -7.88 -13.99 8.66
C ARG A 134 -9.26 -14.41 8.16
N ALA A 135 -10.20 -14.67 9.08
CA ALA A 135 -11.59 -14.98 8.74
C ALA A 135 -12.31 -13.80 8.06
N THR A 136 -12.01 -12.58 8.45
CA THR A 136 -12.61 -11.36 7.86
C THR A 136 -12.03 -11.03 6.48
N LEU A 137 -10.74 -11.29 6.23
CA LEU A 137 -10.13 -11.08 4.90
C LEU A 137 -10.61 -12.11 3.86
N SER A 138 -10.85 -13.37 4.26
CA SER A 138 -11.39 -14.39 3.36
C SER A 138 -12.88 -14.20 3.06
N ALA A 139 -13.64 -13.58 3.96
CA ALA A 139 -15.06 -13.28 3.73
C ALA A 139 -15.29 -12.10 2.77
N GLN A 140 -14.29 -11.24 2.57
CA GLN A 140 -14.38 -10.06 1.72
C GLN A 140 -14.00 -10.30 0.25
N ALA A 141 -13.51 -11.51 -0.08
CA ALA A 141 -13.16 -11.88 -1.46
C ALA A 141 -14.34 -12.42 -2.28
N ALA A 142 -15.55 -12.49 -1.71
CA ALA A 142 -16.75 -12.81 -2.47
C ALA A 142 -17.36 -11.53 -3.05
N PRO A 143 -17.60 -11.45 -4.38
CA PRO A 143 -18.29 -10.30 -4.95
C PRO A 143 -19.70 -10.22 -4.35
N PRO A 144 -20.22 -9.02 -4.04
CA PRO A 144 -21.57 -8.87 -3.53
C PRO A 144 -22.56 -9.42 -4.57
N ALA A 145 -23.40 -10.37 -4.13
CA ALA A 145 -24.51 -10.85 -4.93
C ALA A 145 -25.37 -9.64 -5.32
N ALA A 146 -25.58 -9.46 -6.63
CA ALA A 146 -26.45 -8.42 -7.15
C ALA A 146 -27.82 -8.52 -6.49
N PRO A 147 -28.41 -7.38 -6.04
CA PRO A 147 -29.77 -7.40 -5.52
C PRO A 147 -30.73 -7.80 -6.65
N THR A 148 -31.41 -8.92 -6.47
CA THR A 148 -32.54 -9.34 -7.29
C THR A 148 -33.67 -8.36 -7.03
N MET A 149 -33.92 -7.44 -7.97
CA MET A 149 -35.07 -6.59 -7.93
C MET A 149 -36.33 -7.45 -8.17
N PRO A 150 -37.40 -7.30 -7.37
CA PRO A 150 -38.67 -7.93 -7.65
C PRO A 150 -39.27 -7.33 -8.94
N PRO A 151 -40.05 -8.09 -9.70
CA PRO A 151 -40.71 -7.56 -10.92
C PRO A 151 -41.68 -6.46 -10.52
N VAL A 152 -41.50 -5.28 -11.13
CA VAL A 152 -42.42 -4.16 -11.01
C VAL A 152 -43.56 -4.40 -12.00
N ASP A 153 -44.76 -4.72 -11.48
CA ASP A 153 -46.02 -4.69 -12.24
C ASP A 153 -46.28 -3.22 -12.62
N LEU A 154 -46.25 -2.94 -13.90
CA LEU A 154 -46.71 -1.67 -14.46
C LEU A 154 -48.17 -1.81 -14.84
N PRO A 155 -49.11 -1.10 -14.23
CA PRO A 155 -50.46 -0.94 -14.78
C PRO A 155 -50.40 -0.08 -16.03
N GLY A 156 -50.95 -0.59 -17.11
CA GLY A 156 -51.09 0.14 -18.36
C GLY A 156 -52.03 1.33 -18.23
N GLU A 157 -51.53 2.47 -18.66
CA GLU A 157 -52.44 3.58 -19.04
C GLU A 157 -52.08 4.09 -20.42
N SER A 158 -53.01 3.84 -21.31
CA SER A 158 -53.11 4.44 -22.62
C SER A 158 -53.64 5.87 -22.47
N LEU A 159 -52.88 6.85 -22.93
CA LEU A 159 -53.46 8.13 -23.32
C LEU A 159 -52.76 8.70 -24.55
N SER A 160 -53.59 8.80 -25.59
CA SER A 160 -53.38 9.55 -26.82
C SER A 160 -53.24 11.05 -26.56
N GLY A 161 -52.50 11.73 -27.41
CA GLY A 161 -52.89 13.10 -27.76
C GLY A 161 -51.79 14.14 -27.78
N ASP A 162 -51.54 14.57 -28.99
CA ASP A 162 -51.24 15.95 -29.41
C ASP A 162 -49.97 16.68 -28.94
N GLY A 163 -49.15 16.91 -29.91
CA GLY A 163 -48.69 18.16 -30.52
C GLY A 163 -48.21 19.29 -29.58
N LEU A 164 -46.97 19.66 -29.76
CA LEU A 164 -46.61 21.07 -30.06
C LEU A 164 -45.09 21.20 -30.21
N SER A 165 -44.75 21.58 -31.39
CA SER A 165 -43.49 22.19 -31.84
C SER A 165 -43.13 23.40 -30.97
N SER A 166 -41.88 23.48 -30.54
CA SER A 166 -41.24 24.77 -30.32
C SER A 166 -39.74 24.60 -30.40
N GLY A 167 -39.17 25.14 -31.44
CA GLY A 167 -37.76 25.29 -31.66
C GLY A 167 -37.07 26.19 -30.61
N PHE A 168 -35.84 25.89 -30.30
CA PHE A 168 -34.94 26.83 -29.68
C PHE A 168 -33.65 26.87 -30.50
N SER A 169 -33.51 27.97 -31.26
CA SER A 169 -32.25 28.39 -31.86
C SER A 169 -31.34 28.95 -30.79
N ILE A 170 -30.08 28.55 -30.83
CA ILE A 170 -29.02 29.28 -30.15
C ILE A 170 -28.11 29.80 -31.23
N GLU A 171 -28.09 31.14 -31.33
CA GLU A 171 -27.07 31.95 -32.01
C GLU A 171 -26.07 32.49 -30.99
N ALA A 172 -24.85 32.63 -31.50
CA ALA A 172 -23.67 33.33 -31.04
C ALA A 172 -22.77 32.59 -30.04
#